data_d4e51e4ec17c325236a7e89be7357e81
#
_entry.id   d4e51e4ec17c325236a7e89be7357e81
#
_cell.length_a   1.000
_cell.length_b   1.000
_cell.length_c   1.000
_cell.angle_alpha   90.00
_cell.angle_beta   90.00
_cell.angle_gamma   90.00
#
_symmetry.space_group_name_H-M   'P 1'
#
loop_
_entity.id
_entity.type
_entity.pdbx_description
1 polymer ?
#
loop_
_entity_poly.entity_id
_entity_poly.type
_entity_poly.pdbx_seq_one_letter_code
_entity_poly.pdbx_strand_id
1 'polypeptide(L)' 'VKTKQELDINQIWEQFHKTRDDHHRNLLMEHYRDLVKYAAERLHSKLPDKVELDDLISAGIFGLMDAIDAFDPSRGV' A
#
# COMPACT_ATOMS: atom_id res chain seq x y z
N VAL A 1 -14.82 16.07 10.94
CA VAL A 1 -15.11 14.68 11.28
C VAL A 1 -14.24 13.76 10.44
N LYS A 2 -13.57 12.85 11.10
CA LYS A 2 -12.72 11.88 10.40
C LYS A 2 -13.58 10.84 9.71
N THR A 3 -13.15 10.42 8.54
CA THR A 3 -13.78 9.30 7.87
C THR A 3 -13.43 8.01 8.61
N LYS A 4 -14.18 6.95 8.34
CA LYS A 4 -13.87 5.65 8.92
C LYS A 4 -12.46 5.20 8.55
N GLN A 5 -12.02 5.52 7.34
CA GLN A 5 -10.69 5.14 6.87
C GLN A 5 -9.60 5.81 7.69
N GLU A 6 -9.78 7.08 8.00
CA GLU A 6 -8.79 7.82 8.79
C GLU A 6 -8.69 7.31 10.21
N LEU A 7 -9.85 6.97 10.79
CA LEU A 7 -9.90 6.49 12.17
C LEU A 7 -9.24 5.13 12.32
N ASP A 8 -9.38 4.29 11.33
CA ASP A 8 -9.18 2.86 11.51
C ASP A 8 -7.86 2.33 10.99
N ILE A 9 -7.02 3.16 10.38
CA ILE A 9 -5.80 2.62 9.77
C ILE A 9 -4.91 1.91 10.79
N ASN A 10 -4.74 2.47 11.97
CA ASN A 10 -3.92 1.84 13.00
C ASN A 10 -4.59 0.57 13.53
N GLN A 11 -5.91 0.59 13.65
CA GLN A 11 -6.65 -0.59 14.06
C GLN A 11 -6.60 -1.68 13.01
N ILE A 12 -6.64 -1.30 11.73
CA ILE A 12 -6.52 -2.26 10.65
C ILE A 12 -5.15 -2.94 10.70
N TRP A 13 -4.08 -2.19 10.90
CA TRP A 13 -2.74 -2.74 11.06
C TRP A 13 -2.68 -3.71 12.25
N GLU A 14 -3.26 -3.31 13.38
CA GLU A 14 -3.29 -4.15 14.57
C GLU A 14 -3.98 -5.48 14.30
N GLN A 15 -5.16 -5.41 13.69
CA GLN A 15 -5.91 -6.62 13.40
C GLN A 15 -5.19 -7.50 12.38
N PHE A 16 -4.60 -6.87 11.36
CA PHE A 16 -3.84 -7.64 10.38
C PHE A 16 -2.68 -8.38 11.02
N HIS A 17 -1.96 -7.73 11.93
CA HIS A 17 -0.83 -8.38 12.60
C HIS A 17 -1.27 -9.54 13.48
N LYS A 18 -2.48 -9.47 14.04
CA LYS A 18 -3.02 -10.54 14.86
C LYS A 18 -3.50 -11.72 14.04
N THR A 19 -4.22 -11.45 12.96
CA THR A 19 -4.95 -12.48 12.23
C THR A 19 -4.31 -12.84 10.90
N ARG A 20 -3.58 -11.92 10.27
CA ARG A 20 -3.01 -12.11 8.94
C ARG A 20 -4.06 -12.43 7.89
N ASP A 21 -5.31 -11.99 8.10
CA ASP A 21 -6.39 -12.29 7.19
C ASP A 21 -6.38 -11.39 5.95
N ASP A 22 -6.98 -11.89 4.89
CA ASP A 22 -7.02 -11.17 3.61
C ASP A 22 -7.90 -9.94 3.68
N HIS A 23 -8.92 -9.95 4.52
CA HIS A 23 -9.82 -8.80 4.64
C HIS A 23 -9.05 -7.54 5.07
N HIS A 24 -8.29 -7.65 6.14
CA HIS A 24 -7.53 -6.51 6.64
C HIS A 24 -6.37 -6.17 5.71
N ARG A 25 -5.77 -7.18 5.11
CA ARG A 25 -4.73 -6.95 4.11
C ARG A 25 -5.26 -6.12 2.93
N ASN A 26 -6.45 -6.46 2.46
CA ASN A 26 -7.07 -5.73 1.36
C ASN A 26 -7.42 -4.30 1.75
N LEU A 27 -7.85 -4.07 2.99
CA LEU A 27 -8.10 -2.74 3.49
C LEU A 27 -6.82 -1.90 3.51
N LEU A 28 -5.70 -2.49 3.90
CA LEU A 28 -4.42 -1.81 3.87
C LEU A 28 -4.00 -1.50 2.44
N MET A 29 -4.16 -2.45 1.53
CA MET A 29 -3.86 -2.24 0.11
C MET A 29 -4.66 -1.08 -0.44
N GLU A 30 -5.94 -1.03 -0.14
CA GLU A 30 -6.82 0.02 -0.61
C GLU A 30 -6.42 1.39 -0.06
N HIS A 31 -6.03 1.42 1.21
CA HIS A 31 -5.61 2.66 1.85
C HIS A 31 -4.38 3.26 1.16
N TYR A 32 -3.42 2.42 0.79
CA TYR A 32 -2.16 2.89 0.21
C TYR A 32 -2.17 2.95 -1.31
N ARG A 33 -3.23 2.49 -1.94
CA ARG A 33 -3.31 2.39 -3.39
C ARG A 33 -3.09 3.72 -4.09
N ASP A 34 -3.73 4.77 -3.60
CA ASP A 34 -3.61 6.08 -4.23
C ASP A 34 -2.21 6.64 -4.10
N LEU A 35 -1.54 6.33 -3.00
CA LEU A 35 -0.15 6.73 -2.80
C LEU A 35 0.77 6.04 -3.81
N VAL A 36 0.55 4.76 -4.03
CA VAL A 36 1.32 4.00 -5.02
C VAL A 36 1.10 4.57 -6.42
N LYS A 37 -0.15 4.85 -6.75
CA LYS A 37 -0.49 5.43 -8.05
C LYS A 37 0.20 6.77 -8.25
N TYR A 38 0.14 7.62 -7.24
CA TYR A 38 0.78 8.93 -7.29
C TYR A 38 2.30 8.79 -7.48
N ALA A 39 2.92 7.91 -6.74
CA ALA A 39 4.36 7.69 -6.86
C ALA A 39 4.74 7.16 -8.24
N ALA A 40 3.94 6.25 -8.78
CA ALA A 40 4.16 5.70 -10.11
C ALA A 40 4.03 6.78 -11.17
N GLU A 41 3.04 7.66 -11.05
CA GLU A 41 2.87 8.75 -11.99
C GLU A 41 4.05 9.71 -11.97
N ARG A 42 4.55 10.02 -10.79
CA ARG A 42 5.72 10.88 -10.65
C ARG A 42 6.96 10.26 -11.27
N LEU A 43 7.16 8.98 -11.01
CA LEU A 43 8.30 8.26 -11.58
C LEU A 43 8.19 8.18 -13.09
N HIS A 44 6.99 7.90 -13.58
CA HIS A 44 6.75 7.78 -15.01
C HIS A 44 7.13 9.06 -15.77
N SER A 45 6.86 10.22 -15.17
CA SER A 45 7.17 11.49 -15.82
C SER A 45 8.67 11.69 -16.06
N LYS A 46 9.50 10.93 -15.35
CA LYS A 46 10.96 11.02 -15.46
C LYS A 46 11.58 9.91 -16.29
N LEU A 47 10.76 8.99 -16.78
CA LEU A 47 11.23 7.83 -17.53
C LEU A 47 10.94 7.99 -19.01
N PRO A 48 11.64 7.21 -19.87
CA PRO A 48 11.35 7.23 -21.30
C PRO A 48 9.92 6.82 -21.61
N ASP A 49 9.41 7.30 -22.73
CA ASP A 49 8.03 7.03 -23.15
C ASP A 49 7.71 5.56 -23.34
N LYS A 50 8.75 4.73 -23.47
CA LYS A 50 8.56 3.29 -23.66
C LYS A 50 8.04 2.57 -22.43
N VAL A 51 8.17 3.18 -21.26
CA VAL A 51 7.73 2.56 -20.01
C VAL A 51 6.26 2.88 -19.80
N GLU A 52 5.46 1.84 -19.68
CA GLU A 52 4.02 2.00 -19.48
C GLU A 52 3.71 2.37 -18.03
N LEU A 53 2.83 3.34 -17.86
CA LEU A 53 2.40 3.76 -16.52
C LEU A 53 1.72 2.61 -15.78
N ASP A 54 0.89 1.84 -16.49
CA ASP A 54 0.19 0.71 -15.88
C ASP A 54 1.16 -0.34 -15.33
N ASP A 55 2.27 -0.54 -16.02
CA ASP A 55 3.30 -1.48 -15.55
C ASP A 55 3.96 -0.98 -14.25
N LEU A 56 4.20 0.32 -14.18
CA LEU A 56 4.75 0.91 -12.95
C LEU A 56 3.78 0.81 -11.79
N ILE A 57 2.50 1.06 -12.03
CA ILE A 57 1.48 0.94 -10.99
C ILE A 57 1.40 -0.51 -10.52
N SER A 58 1.38 -1.45 -11.45
CA SER A 58 1.33 -2.87 -11.10
C SER A 58 2.53 -3.30 -10.28
N ALA A 59 3.73 -2.88 -10.69
CA ALA A 59 4.94 -3.19 -9.94
C ALA A 59 4.89 -2.58 -8.54
N GLY A 60 4.38 -1.35 -8.44
CA GLY A 60 4.22 -0.69 -7.15
C GLY A 60 3.26 -1.41 -6.23
N ILE A 61 2.16 -1.93 -6.78
CA ILE A 61 1.19 -2.68 -6.00
C ILE A 61 1.77 -3.99 -5.49
N PHE A 62 2.52 -4.72 -6.34
CA PHE A 62 3.20 -5.92 -5.88
C PHE A 62 4.22 -5.62 -4.78
N GLY A 63 4.97 -4.53 -4.93
CA GLY A 63 5.89 -4.09 -3.89
C GLY A 63 5.18 -3.73 -2.59
N LEU A 64 4.01 -3.11 -2.70
CA LEU A 64 3.18 -2.77 -1.54
C LEU A 64 2.70 -4.03 -0.83
N MET A 65 2.26 -5.03 -1.58
CA MET A 65 1.83 -6.31 -0.99
C MET A 65 2.97 -6.94 -0.19
N ASP A 66 4.15 -6.98 -0.76
CA ASP A 66 5.32 -7.53 -0.08
C ASP A 66 5.66 -6.72 1.17
N ALA A 67 5.58 -5.41 1.07
CA ALA A 67 5.88 -4.52 2.19
C ALA A 67 4.90 -4.71 3.34
N ILE A 68 3.61 -4.84 3.02
CA ILE A 68 2.57 -5.07 4.03
C ILE A 68 2.81 -6.39 4.73
N ASP A 69 3.11 -7.43 3.97
CA ASP A 69 3.34 -8.77 4.55
C ASP A 69 4.60 -8.82 5.40
N ALA A 70 5.61 -8.05 5.04
CA ALA A 70 6.90 -8.06 5.72
C ALA A 70 6.95 -7.10 6.90
N PHE A 71 6.08 -6.10 6.95
CA PHE A 71 6.13 -5.08 7.99
C PHE A 71 5.78 -5.66 9.35
N ASP A 72 6.63 -5.41 10.33
CA ASP A 72 6.42 -5.88 11.69
C ASP A 72 6.82 -4.75 12.64
N PRO A 73 5.83 -4.03 13.19
CA PRO A 73 6.13 -2.91 14.09
C PRO A 73 6.83 -3.35 15.38
N SER A 74 6.71 -4.62 15.77
CA SER A 74 7.37 -5.11 16.98
C SER A 74 8.88 -5.17 16.84
N ARG A 75 9.40 -5.09 15.64
CA ARG A 75 10.85 -5.09 15.42
C ARG A 75 11.48 -3.73 15.68
N GLY A 76 10.68 -2.72 15.93
CA GLY A 76 11.16 -1.43 16.35
C GLY A 76 12.02 -0.70 15.33
N VAL A 77 11.62 -0.75 14.11
CA VAL A 77 12.35 -0.07 13.04
C VAL A 77 12.34 1.42 13.23
#